data_ead4f54e55041ad29952ae9f1fd30eed
#
_entry.id   ead4f54e55041ad29952ae9f1fd30eed
#
_cell.length_a   1.000
_cell.length_b   1.000
_cell.length_c   1.000
_cell.angle_alpha   90.00
_cell.angle_beta   90.00
_cell.angle_gamma   90.00
#
_symmetry.space_group_name_H-M   'P 1'
#
loop_
_entity.id
_entity.type
_entity.pdbx_description
1 polymer ?
#
loop_
_entity_poly.entity_id
_entity_poly.type
_entity_poly.pdbx_seq_one_letter_code
_entity_poly.pdbx_strand_id
1 'polypeptide(L)'
;MTKEMTTESPAEQKRSSSSQNLCDRVAVVTGASSGIGRAIALALAGKGAQVRLVSRKLDTLEYLVKTAREHSLRASACRVDLTRDEDIHALVADLEGNDGRVDVLVHCAGEIRHAEHARAPLTDFDAQYRANVRGPYLLTQCLLPLLRAASGQVVFINSSSGLRARARSGQFAATQHAMKAIADSLREEVNADGIRVLSVFPGRTATPRTEQLFQEERKAYRPELLMQPEDVAAMVVHALKMPRTCEVTEISIRPLFKSY
;
A
#
# COMPACT_ATOMS: atom_id res chain seq x y z
N MET A 1 9.33 8.01 50.92
CA MET A 1 9.58 8.04 49.46
C MET A 1 8.23 8.04 48.76
N THR A 2 7.72 9.22 48.46
CA THR A 2 6.40 9.42 47.82
C THR A 2 6.61 9.39 46.30
N LYS A 3 6.00 8.42 45.62
CA LYS A 3 5.97 8.34 44.15
C LYS A 3 5.05 9.45 43.62
N GLU A 4 5.62 10.48 43.01
CA GLU A 4 4.86 11.42 42.19
C GLU A 4 4.29 10.65 40.96
N MET A 5 2.98 10.50 40.94
CA MET A 5 2.24 10.10 39.73
C MET A 5 2.17 11.35 38.86
N THR A 6 2.98 11.42 37.83
CA THR A 6 2.83 12.40 36.74
C THR A 6 1.54 12.12 35.99
N THR A 7 0.52 12.92 36.19
CA THR A 7 -0.71 12.92 35.41
C THR A 7 -0.41 13.58 34.06
N GLU A 8 -0.53 12.79 32.98
CA GLU A 8 -0.45 13.32 31.62
C GLU A 8 -1.47 14.44 31.40
N SER A 9 -1.07 15.48 30.69
CA SER A 9 -1.94 16.63 30.41
C SER A 9 -3.09 16.24 29.48
N PRO A 10 -4.28 16.91 29.58
CA PRO A 10 -5.39 16.64 28.67
C PRO A 10 -5.06 16.79 27.17
N ALA A 11 -3.99 17.55 26.86
CA ALA A 11 -3.49 17.72 25.49
C ALA A 11 -2.67 16.49 25.02
N GLU A 12 -1.94 15.82 25.93
CA GLU A 12 -1.21 14.59 25.62
C GLU A 12 -2.13 13.39 25.48
N GLN A 13 -3.20 13.32 26.29
CA GLN A 13 -4.24 12.31 26.16
C GLN A 13 -5.04 12.47 24.86
N LYS A 14 -5.34 13.71 24.41
CA LYS A 14 -5.96 13.97 23.10
C LYS A 14 -5.05 13.61 21.94
N ARG A 15 -3.73 13.82 22.03
CA ARG A 15 -2.77 13.40 21.00
C ARG A 15 -2.66 11.88 20.88
N SER A 16 -2.69 11.15 22.01
CA SER A 16 -2.63 9.69 22.01
C SER A 16 -3.90 9.03 21.44
N SER A 17 -5.08 9.59 21.69
CA SER A 17 -6.34 9.06 21.17
C SER A 17 -6.56 9.34 19.66
N SER A 18 -6.01 10.44 19.13
CA SER A 18 -6.18 10.83 17.72
C SER A 18 -5.43 9.92 16.74
N SER A 19 -4.33 9.27 17.16
CA SER A 19 -3.51 8.43 16.28
C SER A 19 -4.14 7.06 15.97
N GLN A 20 -5.07 6.58 16.77
CA GLN A 20 -5.74 5.29 16.59
C GLN A 20 -7.00 5.38 15.71
N ASN A 21 -7.47 6.59 15.41
CA ASN A 21 -8.68 6.81 14.63
C ASN A 21 -8.31 7.16 13.18
N LEU A 22 -8.89 6.40 12.24
CA LEU A 22 -8.78 6.66 10.79
C LEU A 22 -9.93 7.51 10.26
N CYS A 23 -10.89 7.90 11.11
CA CYS A 23 -11.98 8.78 10.72
C CYS A 23 -11.43 10.13 10.25
N ASP A 24 -11.97 10.64 9.14
CA ASP A 24 -11.59 11.88 8.48
C ASP A 24 -10.14 11.96 7.97
N ARG A 25 -9.41 10.83 7.99
CA ARG A 25 -8.07 10.75 7.41
C ARG A 25 -8.14 10.59 5.89
N VAL A 26 -7.29 11.32 5.19
CA VAL A 26 -7.15 11.21 3.73
C VAL A 26 -6.21 10.06 3.41
N ALA A 27 -6.72 9.04 2.71
CA ALA A 27 -5.95 7.88 2.31
C ALA A 27 -5.88 7.77 0.79
N VAL A 28 -4.68 7.66 0.24
CA VAL A 28 -4.42 7.42 -1.18
C VAL A 28 -4.00 5.95 -1.34
N VAL A 29 -4.75 5.17 -2.13
CA VAL A 29 -4.46 3.75 -2.34
C VAL A 29 -4.27 3.48 -3.82
N THR A 30 -3.04 3.15 -4.22
CA THR A 30 -2.72 2.75 -5.59
C THR A 30 -3.05 1.28 -5.83
N GLY A 31 -3.41 0.92 -7.06
CA GLY A 31 -3.84 -0.46 -7.38
C GLY A 31 -5.20 -0.83 -6.77
N ALA A 32 -6.04 0.15 -6.43
CA ALA A 32 -7.29 -0.03 -5.71
C ALA A 32 -8.41 -0.74 -6.51
N SER A 33 -8.22 -1.01 -7.80
CA SER A 33 -9.26 -1.63 -8.63
C SER A 33 -9.48 -3.12 -8.34
N SER A 34 -8.55 -3.84 -7.68
CA SER A 34 -8.68 -5.28 -7.43
C SER A 34 -7.77 -5.76 -6.29
N GLY A 35 -7.97 -7.00 -5.85
CA GLY A 35 -7.08 -7.72 -4.94
C GLY A 35 -6.79 -6.97 -3.64
N ILE A 36 -5.54 -6.98 -3.22
CA ILE A 36 -5.09 -6.42 -1.94
C ILE A 36 -5.38 -4.90 -1.86
N GLY A 37 -5.11 -4.14 -2.92
CA GLY A 37 -5.34 -2.69 -2.93
C GLY A 37 -6.81 -2.34 -2.74
N ARG A 38 -7.73 -3.08 -3.39
CA ARG A 38 -9.17 -2.93 -3.19
C ARG A 38 -9.58 -3.25 -1.75
N ALA A 39 -9.09 -4.35 -1.20
CA ALA A 39 -9.43 -4.76 0.17
C ALA A 39 -8.94 -3.73 1.20
N ILE A 40 -7.71 -3.20 1.05
CA ILE A 40 -7.18 -2.14 1.92
C ILE A 40 -8.03 -0.87 1.80
N ALA A 41 -8.36 -0.44 0.57
CA ALA A 41 -9.15 0.76 0.33
C ALA A 41 -10.53 0.68 1.01
N LEU A 42 -11.24 -0.45 0.86
CA LEU A 42 -12.53 -0.67 1.50
C LEU A 42 -12.41 -0.76 3.02
N ALA A 43 -11.36 -1.41 3.54
CA ALA A 43 -11.12 -1.49 4.97
C ALA A 43 -10.83 -0.11 5.60
N LEU A 44 -10.08 0.76 4.93
CA LEU A 44 -9.82 2.14 5.36
C LEU A 44 -11.11 2.98 5.32
N ALA A 45 -11.88 2.89 4.23
CA ALA A 45 -13.17 3.57 4.12
C ALA A 45 -14.14 3.13 5.22
N GLY A 46 -14.20 1.82 5.53
CA GLY A 46 -14.99 1.26 6.63
C GLY A 46 -14.56 1.72 8.03
N LYS A 47 -13.36 2.32 8.15
CA LYS A 47 -12.91 3.01 9.37
C LYS A 47 -13.11 4.52 9.33
N GLY A 48 -13.87 5.03 8.35
CA GLY A 48 -14.24 6.43 8.21
C GLY A 48 -13.23 7.30 7.47
N ALA A 49 -12.19 6.71 6.86
CA ALA A 49 -11.25 7.45 6.04
C ALA A 49 -11.90 7.95 4.74
N GLN A 50 -11.40 9.07 4.22
CA GLN A 50 -11.68 9.56 2.86
C GLN A 50 -10.67 8.90 1.93
N VAL A 51 -11.11 8.00 1.05
CA VAL A 51 -10.19 7.19 0.25
C VAL A 51 -10.16 7.64 -1.20
N ARG A 52 -8.98 8.02 -1.68
CA ARG A 52 -8.65 8.26 -3.08
C ARG A 52 -8.23 6.92 -3.71
N LEU A 53 -9.12 6.33 -4.49
CA LEU A 53 -8.92 5.07 -5.21
C LEU A 53 -8.13 5.34 -6.49
N VAL A 54 -6.87 4.89 -6.56
CA VAL A 54 -5.98 5.18 -7.69
C VAL A 54 -5.75 3.92 -8.53
N SER A 55 -6.09 3.97 -9.82
CA SER A 55 -5.85 2.91 -10.80
C SER A 55 -5.96 3.43 -12.24
N ARG A 56 -5.46 2.66 -13.20
CA ARG A 56 -5.66 2.89 -14.63
C ARG A 56 -7.09 2.59 -15.10
N LYS A 57 -7.83 1.75 -14.37
CA LYS A 57 -9.17 1.23 -14.75
C LYS A 57 -10.26 2.10 -14.11
N LEU A 58 -10.62 3.20 -14.76
CA LEU A 58 -11.60 4.16 -14.23
C LEU A 58 -12.96 3.50 -13.98
N ASP A 59 -13.51 2.76 -14.95
CA ASP A 59 -14.84 2.15 -14.84
C ASP A 59 -14.96 1.24 -13.59
N THR A 60 -13.89 0.49 -13.30
CA THR A 60 -13.85 -0.35 -12.10
C THR A 60 -13.82 0.49 -10.83
N LEU A 61 -13.10 1.61 -10.82
CA LEU A 61 -13.06 2.52 -9.67
C LEU A 61 -14.41 3.20 -9.45
N GLU A 62 -15.08 3.65 -10.50
CA GLU A 62 -16.41 4.29 -10.41
C GLU A 62 -17.45 3.33 -9.86
N TYR A 63 -17.43 2.07 -10.31
CA TYR A 63 -18.26 1.02 -9.73
C TYR A 63 -18.00 0.85 -8.22
N LEU A 64 -16.72 0.81 -7.81
CA LEU A 64 -16.35 0.72 -6.39
C LEU A 64 -16.79 1.94 -5.58
N VAL A 65 -16.67 3.15 -6.14
CA VAL A 65 -17.16 4.38 -5.51
C VAL A 65 -18.66 4.33 -5.33
N LYS A 66 -19.42 3.89 -6.34
CA LYS A 66 -20.88 3.74 -6.24
C LYS A 66 -21.24 2.77 -5.11
N THR A 67 -20.64 1.57 -5.10
CA THR A 67 -20.86 0.58 -4.04
C THR A 67 -20.46 1.11 -2.66
N ALA A 68 -19.35 1.83 -2.56
CA ALA A 68 -18.90 2.45 -1.31
C ALA A 68 -19.94 3.46 -0.78
N ARG A 69 -20.50 4.30 -1.66
CA ARG A 69 -21.53 5.29 -1.29
C ARG A 69 -22.82 4.65 -0.79
N GLU A 70 -23.23 3.52 -1.38
CA GLU A 70 -24.40 2.74 -0.92
C GLU A 70 -24.24 2.27 0.54
N HIS A 71 -23.00 2.12 1.01
CA HIS A 71 -22.64 1.77 2.39
C HIS A 71 -22.18 2.99 3.21
N SER A 72 -22.48 4.21 2.78
CA SER A 72 -22.07 5.46 3.45
C SER A 72 -20.55 5.62 3.62
N LEU A 73 -19.76 4.99 2.77
CA LEU A 73 -18.30 5.12 2.76
C LEU A 73 -17.85 6.28 1.87
N ARG A 74 -16.77 6.97 2.25
CA ARG A 74 -16.22 8.10 1.51
C ARG A 74 -15.08 7.64 0.61
N ALA A 75 -15.35 7.55 -0.68
CA ALA A 75 -14.38 7.18 -1.69
C ALA A 75 -14.53 8.03 -2.95
N SER A 76 -13.42 8.28 -3.64
CA SER A 76 -13.39 8.93 -4.95
C SER A 76 -12.42 8.20 -5.88
N ALA A 77 -12.74 8.18 -7.17
CA ALA A 77 -11.95 7.53 -8.21
C ALA A 77 -10.93 8.51 -8.80
N CYS A 78 -9.68 8.08 -8.92
CA CYS A 78 -8.60 8.82 -9.56
C CYS A 78 -7.95 7.92 -10.63
N ARG A 79 -8.16 8.23 -11.91
CA ARG A 79 -7.51 7.54 -13.01
C ARG A 79 -6.06 8.00 -13.12
N VAL A 80 -5.11 7.12 -12.85
CA VAL A 80 -3.67 7.41 -12.90
C VAL A 80 -2.91 6.19 -13.41
N ASP A 81 -2.04 6.40 -14.37
CA ASP A 81 -0.99 5.45 -14.74
C ASP A 81 0.33 5.88 -14.07
N LEU A 82 0.78 5.11 -13.09
CA LEU A 82 2.02 5.40 -12.36
C LEU A 82 3.30 5.30 -13.23
N THR A 83 3.19 4.82 -14.46
CA THR A 83 4.31 4.84 -15.42
C THR A 83 4.41 6.15 -16.17
N ARG A 84 3.48 7.09 -15.97
CA ARG A 84 3.40 8.41 -16.59
C ARG A 84 3.54 9.50 -15.55
N ASP A 85 4.56 10.30 -15.66
CA ASP A 85 4.86 11.39 -14.71
C ASP A 85 3.75 12.43 -14.66
N GLU A 86 3.15 12.74 -15.82
CA GLU A 86 2.06 13.71 -15.95
C GLU A 86 0.84 13.30 -15.13
N ASP A 87 0.48 12.01 -15.15
CA ASP A 87 -0.63 11.48 -14.37
C ASP A 87 -0.37 11.60 -12.86
N ILE A 88 0.88 11.35 -12.44
CA ILE A 88 1.30 11.49 -11.03
C ILE A 88 1.21 12.95 -10.61
N HIS A 89 1.74 13.89 -11.39
CA HIS A 89 1.69 15.31 -11.07
C HIS A 89 0.26 15.84 -11.03
N ALA A 90 -0.60 15.39 -11.94
CA ALA A 90 -2.03 15.76 -11.93
C ALA A 90 -2.75 15.26 -10.65
N LEU A 91 -2.45 14.02 -10.21
CA LEU A 91 -2.99 13.51 -8.94
C LEU A 91 -2.52 14.34 -7.75
N VAL A 92 -1.23 14.71 -7.71
CA VAL A 92 -0.66 15.51 -6.62
C VAL A 92 -1.34 16.88 -6.56
N ALA A 93 -1.50 17.57 -7.71
CA ALA A 93 -2.16 18.86 -7.79
C ALA A 93 -3.64 18.79 -7.34
N ASP A 94 -4.36 17.69 -7.68
CA ASP A 94 -5.73 17.46 -7.20
C ASP A 94 -5.78 17.31 -5.67
N LEU A 95 -4.85 16.54 -5.09
CA LEU A 95 -4.76 16.34 -3.64
C LEU A 95 -4.37 17.64 -2.90
N GLU A 96 -3.47 18.43 -3.46
CA GLU A 96 -3.11 19.75 -2.90
C GLU A 96 -4.30 20.71 -2.88
N GLY A 97 -5.06 20.77 -3.99
CA GLY A 97 -6.20 21.69 -4.13
C GLY A 97 -7.44 21.29 -3.31
N ASN A 98 -7.68 19.99 -3.15
CA ASN A 98 -8.92 19.49 -2.55
C ASN A 98 -8.76 18.96 -1.11
N ASP A 99 -7.61 18.37 -0.78
CA ASP A 99 -7.40 17.69 0.51
C ASP A 99 -6.37 18.42 1.39
N GLY A 100 -5.35 19.03 0.82
CA GLY A 100 -4.30 19.78 1.51
C GLY A 100 -3.41 18.92 2.43
N ARG A 101 -3.66 17.60 2.50
CA ARG A 101 -2.95 16.64 3.34
C ARG A 101 -3.10 15.21 2.82
N VAL A 102 -2.15 14.35 3.16
CA VAL A 102 -2.25 12.88 2.98
C VAL A 102 -1.86 12.21 4.29
N ASP A 103 -2.82 11.53 4.93
CA ASP A 103 -2.58 10.83 6.18
C ASP A 103 -2.05 9.40 5.96
N VAL A 104 -2.48 8.75 4.87
CA VAL A 104 -2.06 7.39 4.53
C VAL A 104 -1.81 7.30 3.03
N LEU A 105 -0.62 6.89 2.63
CA LEU A 105 -0.27 6.55 1.26
C LEU A 105 0.00 5.04 1.18
N VAL A 106 -0.76 4.31 0.34
CA VAL A 106 -0.58 2.87 0.15
C VAL A 106 -0.14 2.59 -1.29
N HIS A 107 1.09 2.16 -1.44
CA HIS A 107 1.61 1.64 -2.70
C HIS A 107 1.26 0.16 -2.83
N CYS A 108 0.24 -0.15 -3.65
CA CYS A 108 -0.19 -1.52 -3.94
C CYS A 108 -0.31 -1.78 -5.45
N ALA A 109 -0.18 -0.76 -6.29
CA ALA A 109 -0.08 -0.94 -7.74
C ALA A 109 1.26 -1.60 -8.10
N GLY A 110 1.21 -2.54 -9.04
CA GLY A 110 2.42 -3.18 -9.53
C GLY A 110 2.14 -4.16 -10.66
N GLU A 111 3.21 -4.56 -11.33
CA GLU A 111 3.21 -5.58 -12.38
C GLU A 111 4.08 -6.76 -11.96
N ILE A 112 3.65 -7.96 -12.34
CA ILE A 112 4.38 -9.22 -12.11
C ILE A 112 4.51 -9.92 -13.45
N ARG A 113 5.75 -10.21 -13.83
CA ARG A 113 6.09 -11.03 -14.99
C ARG A 113 7.12 -12.05 -14.55
N HIS A 114 6.84 -13.33 -14.80
CA HIS A 114 7.74 -14.41 -14.48
C HIS A 114 8.30 -15.03 -15.77
N ALA A 115 9.62 -15.11 -15.87
CA ALA A 115 10.31 -15.77 -16.96
C ALA A 115 11.67 -16.30 -16.51
N GLU A 116 12.21 -17.29 -17.22
CA GLU A 116 13.58 -17.74 -17.05
C GLU A 116 14.55 -16.65 -17.55
N HIS A 117 15.68 -16.44 -16.89
CA HIS A 117 16.65 -15.40 -17.27
C HIS A 117 17.02 -15.45 -18.75
N ALA A 118 17.22 -16.65 -19.31
CA ALA A 118 17.58 -16.81 -20.71
C ALA A 118 16.50 -16.34 -21.71
N ARG A 119 15.26 -16.19 -21.27
CA ARG A 119 14.08 -15.86 -22.11
C ARG A 119 13.31 -14.62 -21.66
N ALA A 120 13.69 -14.05 -20.52
CA ALA A 120 13.00 -12.88 -19.96
C ALA A 120 13.25 -11.63 -20.82
N PRO A 121 12.22 -11.03 -21.47
CA PRO A 121 12.40 -9.83 -22.25
C PRO A 121 12.84 -8.65 -21.37
N LEU A 122 13.77 -7.81 -21.85
CA LEU A 122 14.15 -6.58 -21.15
C LEU A 122 12.98 -5.60 -21.06
N THR A 123 12.10 -5.57 -22.06
CA THR A 123 10.88 -4.75 -22.04
C THR A 123 9.96 -5.08 -20.86
N ASP A 124 9.90 -6.36 -20.44
CA ASP A 124 9.15 -6.76 -19.27
C ASP A 124 9.84 -6.29 -17.98
N PHE A 125 11.18 -6.26 -17.95
CA PHE A 125 11.92 -5.71 -16.82
C PHE A 125 11.71 -4.20 -16.69
N ASP A 126 11.83 -3.47 -17.80
CA ASP A 126 11.60 -2.01 -17.82
C ASP A 126 10.17 -1.66 -17.38
N ALA A 127 9.17 -2.41 -17.87
CA ALA A 127 7.78 -2.20 -17.50
C ALA A 127 7.56 -2.44 -15.99
N GLN A 128 8.11 -3.53 -15.47
CA GLN A 128 8.03 -3.83 -14.03
C GLN A 128 8.78 -2.79 -13.20
N TYR A 129 9.97 -2.34 -13.63
CA TYR A 129 10.72 -1.32 -12.91
C TYR A 129 9.96 0.02 -12.88
N ARG A 130 9.40 0.44 -14.01
CA ARG A 130 8.60 1.67 -14.08
C ARG A 130 7.39 1.62 -13.16
N ALA A 131 6.62 0.52 -13.20
CA ALA A 131 5.39 0.39 -12.43
C ALA A 131 5.63 0.12 -10.93
N ASN A 132 6.64 -0.70 -10.59
CA ASN A 132 6.86 -1.19 -9.22
C ASN A 132 7.83 -0.32 -8.42
N VAL A 133 8.72 0.43 -9.09
CA VAL A 133 9.81 1.17 -8.42
C VAL A 133 9.71 2.66 -8.71
N ARG A 134 9.87 3.06 -9.98
CA ARG A 134 9.98 4.46 -10.36
C ARG A 134 8.70 5.25 -10.07
N GLY A 135 7.54 4.71 -10.45
CA GLY A 135 6.26 5.38 -10.22
C GLY A 135 5.95 5.59 -8.73
N PRO A 136 5.99 4.55 -7.88
CA PRO A 136 5.85 4.70 -6.43
C PRO A 136 6.88 5.66 -5.81
N TYR A 137 8.13 5.64 -6.27
CA TYR A 137 9.17 6.57 -5.80
C TYR A 137 8.79 8.02 -6.10
N LEU A 138 8.46 8.33 -7.37
CA LEU A 138 8.04 9.67 -7.78
C LEU A 138 6.80 10.14 -7.04
N LEU A 139 5.78 9.28 -6.93
CA LEU A 139 4.55 9.62 -6.21
C LEU A 139 4.84 9.94 -4.73
N THR A 140 5.68 9.13 -4.07
CA THR A 140 6.09 9.40 -2.68
C THR A 140 6.80 10.75 -2.59
N GLN A 141 7.79 11.00 -3.46
CA GLN A 141 8.57 12.23 -3.46
C GLN A 141 7.66 13.47 -3.60
N CYS A 142 6.73 13.44 -4.55
CA CYS A 142 5.79 14.55 -4.77
C CYS A 142 4.80 14.73 -3.59
N LEU A 143 4.42 13.64 -2.91
CA LEU A 143 3.48 13.70 -1.77
C LEU A 143 4.14 13.97 -0.42
N LEU A 144 5.47 14.02 -0.31
CA LEU A 144 6.15 14.28 0.97
C LEU A 144 5.67 15.56 1.68
N PRO A 145 5.41 16.70 1.00
CA PRO A 145 4.86 17.88 1.68
C PRO A 145 3.52 17.62 2.35
N LEU A 146 2.58 16.94 1.66
CA LEU A 146 1.27 16.61 2.18
C LEU A 146 1.31 15.53 3.29
N LEU A 147 2.26 14.59 3.20
CA LEU A 147 2.54 13.61 4.24
C LEU A 147 3.10 14.27 5.51
N ARG A 148 4.01 15.26 5.36
CA ARG A 148 4.55 16.04 6.47
C ARG A 148 3.45 16.84 7.18
N ALA A 149 2.59 17.50 6.42
CA ALA A 149 1.45 18.28 6.97
C ALA A 149 0.53 17.42 7.85
N ALA A 150 0.46 16.10 7.60
CA ALA A 150 -0.37 15.16 8.34
C ALA A 150 0.39 14.36 9.41
N SER A 151 1.73 14.42 9.47
CA SER A 151 2.58 13.40 10.08
C SER A 151 2.10 12.01 9.65
N GLY A 152 2.03 11.79 8.33
CA GLY A 152 1.32 10.69 7.69
C GLY A 152 1.99 9.32 7.85
N GLN A 153 1.52 8.37 7.06
CA GLN A 153 2.05 7.00 7.04
C GLN A 153 2.13 6.51 5.59
N VAL A 154 3.26 5.89 5.24
CA VAL A 154 3.46 5.28 3.92
C VAL A 154 3.50 3.76 4.09
N VAL A 155 2.72 3.05 3.27
CA VAL A 155 2.66 1.59 3.25
C VAL A 155 3.08 1.09 1.87
N PHE A 156 4.12 0.27 1.82
CA PHE A 156 4.53 -0.43 0.62
C PHE A 156 4.04 -1.87 0.67
N ILE A 157 3.06 -2.22 -0.18
CA ILE A 157 2.69 -3.62 -0.40
C ILE A 157 3.70 -4.21 -1.38
N ASN A 158 4.72 -4.79 -0.80
CA ASN A 158 5.83 -5.46 -1.46
C ASN A 158 5.43 -6.92 -1.81
N SER A 159 6.33 -7.85 -1.71
CA SER A 159 6.15 -9.29 -1.91
C SER A 159 7.16 -10.08 -1.08
N SER A 160 6.83 -11.31 -0.75
CA SER A 160 7.83 -12.28 -0.24
C SER A 160 9.03 -12.46 -1.21
N SER A 161 8.86 -12.09 -2.49
CA SER A 161 9.96 -12.03 -3.47
C SER A 161 10.96 -10.89 -3.21
N GLY A 162 10.59 -9.87 -2.44
CA GLY A 162 11.49 -8.82 -1.97
C GLY A 162 12.37 -9.24 -0.77
N LEU A 163 12.09 -10.40 -0.18
CA LEU A 163 12.91 -11.01 0.87
C LEU A 163 13.76 -12.16 0.32
N ARG A 164 13.21 -12.91 -0.65
CA ARG A 164 13.88 -14.05 -1.26
C ARG A 164 13.43 -14.28 -2.70
N ALA A 165 14.34 -14.12 -3.63
CA ALA A 165 14.11 -14.45 -5.04
C ALA A 165 13.97 -15.97 -5.25
N ARG A 166 13.17 -16.37 -6.24
CA ARG A 166 12.98 -17.76 -6.67
C ARG A 166 13.30 -17.88 -8.15
N ALA A 167 13.46 -19.11 -8.62
CA ALA A 167 13.58 -19.37 -10.04
C ALA A 167 12.41 -18.73 -10.82
N ARG A 168 12.71 -18.19 -11.99
CA ARG A 168 11.78 -17.50 -12.90
C ARG A 168 11.24 -16.14 -12.41
N SER A 169 11.54 -15.71 -11.17
CA SER A 169 11.05 -14.43 -10.63
C SER A 169 12.12 -13.33 -10.61
N GLY A 170 13.26 -13.49 -11.29
CA GLY A 170 14.42 -12.61 -11.14
C GLY A 170 14.11 -11.12 -11.37
N GLN A 171 13.46 -10.78 -12.49
CA GLN A 171 13.11 -9.39 -12.82
C GLN A 171 12.14 -8.81 -11.78
N PHE A 172 11.07 -9.55 -11.44
CA PHE A 172 10.11 -9.13 -10.43
C PHE A 172 10.78 -8.98 -9.05
N ALA A 173 11.53 -9.99 -8.61
CA ALA A 173 12.23 -9.96 -7.33
C ALA A 173 13.20 -8.77 -7.22
N ALA A 174 13.91 -8.43 -8.30
CA ALA A 174 14.77 -7.26 -8.34
C ALA A 174 14.00 -5.96 -8.04
N THR A 175 12.80 -5.79 -8.63
CA THR A 175 11.97 -4.61 -8.33
C THR A 175 11.50 -4.58 -6.88
N GLN A 176 11.19 -5.74 -6.30
CA GLN A 176 10.72 -5.85 -4.91
C GLN A 176 11.85 -5.62 -3.90
N HIS A 177 13.09 -6.03 -4.19
CA HIS A 177 14.26 -5.69 -3.39
C HIS A 177 14.60 -4.22 -3.48
N ALA A 178 14.49 -3.61 -4.70
CA ALA A 178 14.64 -2.17 -4.87
C ALA A 178 13.62 -1.39 -4.03
N MET A 179 12.34 -1.80 -4.04
CA MET A 179 11.31 -1.16 -3.21
C MET A 179 11.58 -1.31 -1.72
N LYS A 180 12.11 -2.46 -1.28
CA LYS A 180 12.52 -2.62 0.12
C LYS A 180 13.60 -1.60 0.50
N ALA A 181 14.65 -1.49 -0.30
CA ALA A 181 15.75 -0.54 -0.06
C ALA A 181 15.24 0.92 -0.03
N ILE A 182 14.32 1.29 -0.95
CA ILE A 182 13.71 2.62 -0.98
C ILE A 182 12.88 2.88 0.29
N ALA A 183 12.07 1.90 0.72
CA ALA A 183 11.26 2.04 1.91
C ALA A 183 12.12 2.17 3.19
N ASP A 184 13.21 1.41 3.28
CA ASP A 184 14.13 1.46 4.42
C ASP A 184 14.84 2.82 4.48
N SER A 185 15.36 3.34 3.34
CA SER A 185 15.97 4.67 3.28
C SER A 185 14.97 5.78 3.60
N LEU A 186 13.78 5.73 3.02
CA LEU A 186 12.73 6.71 3.29
C LEU A 186 12.38 6.76 4.78
N ARG A 187 12.31 5.62 5.46
CA ARG A 187 12.00 5.54 6.90
C ARG A 187 12.98 6.35 7.71
N GLU A 188 14.28 6.19 7.45
CA GLU A 188 15.34 6.93 8.15
C GLU A 188 15.26 8.43 7.88
N GLU A 189 14.93 8.83 6.64
CA GLU A 189 14.88 10.24 6.24
C GLU A 189 13.68 10.99 6.85
N VAL A 190 12.50 10.34 6.98
CA VAL A 190 11.26 11.01 7.38
C VAL A 190 10.84 10.76 8.83
N ASN A 191 11.62 9.99 9.57
CA ASN A 191 11.32 9.69 11.00
C ASN A 191 11.19 10.95 11.84
N ALA A 192 12.11 11.92 11.66
CA ALA A 192 12.08 13.20 12.37
C ALA A 192 10.82 14.03 12.05
N ASP A 193 10.20 13.83 10.90
CA ASP A 193 8.93 14.46 10.52
C ASP A 193 7.71 13.76 11.15
N GLY A 194 7.92 12.67 11.89
CA GLY A 194 6.87 11.85 12.49
C GLY A 194 6.11 11.01 11.45
N ILE A 195 6.63 10.85 10.24
CA ILE A 195 6.07 9.98 9.21
C ILE A 195 6.53 8.55 9.48
N ARG A 196 5.60 7.58 9.45
CA ARG A 196 5.91 6.15 9.60
C ARG A 196 5.90 5.45 8.25
N VAL A 197 6.82 4.51 8.05
CA VAL A 197 6.97 3.76 6.81
C VAL A 197 6.92 2.26 7.08
N LEU A 198 5.88 1.60 6.53
CA LEU A 198 5.63 0.17 6.68
C LEU A 198 5.87 -0.56 5.36
N SER A 199 6.67 -1.62 5.38
CA SER A 199 6.79 -2.59 4.29
C SER A 199 6.02 -3.86 4.62
N VAL A 200 5.11 -4.30 3.75
CA VAL A 200 4.36 -5.55 3.89
C VAL A 200 4.84 -6.53 2.83
N PHE A 201 5.17 -7.75 3.24
CA PHE A 201 5.69 -8.81 2.37
C PHE A 201 4.69 -9.99 2.32
N PRO A 202 3.58 -9.86 1.57
CA PRO A 202 2.62 -10.94 1.46
C PRO A 202 3.18 -12.09 0.62
N GLY A 203 2.83 -13.31 1.03
CA GLY A 203 2.93 -14.49 0.20
C GLY A 203 1.80 -14.55 -0.82
N ARG A 204 1.50 -15.76 -1.34
CA ARG A 204 0.42 -15.93 -2.31
C ARG A 204 -0.94 -15.60 -1.69
N THR A 205 -1.61 -14.62 -2.29
CA THR A 205 -2.92 -14.12 -1.88
C THR A 205 -3.92 -14.38 -3.02
N ALA A 206 -5.15 -14.75 -2.70
CA ALA A 206 -6.22 -15.05 -3.66
C ALA A 206 -6.66 -13.77 -4.36
N THR A 207 -6.02 -13.47 -5.48
CA THR A 207 -6.30 -12.29 -6.30
C THR A 207 -6.41 -12.71 -7.78
N PRO A 208 -7.08 -11.91 -8.64
CA PRO A 208 -7.12 -12.19 -10.07
C PRO A 208 -5.71 -12.33 -10.70
N ARG A 209 -4.74 -11.57 -10.19
CA ARG A 209 -3.36 -11.66 -10.65
C ARG A 209 -2.70 -12.98 -10.24
N THR A 210 -2.94 -13.44 -9.02
CA THR A 210 -2.43 -14.73 -8.55
C THR A 210 -3.06 -15.90 -9.32
N GLU A 211 -4.36 -15.83 -9.61
CA GLU A 211 -5.04 -16.81 -10.45
C GLU A 211 -4.37 -16.92 -11.83
N GLN A 212 -4.13 -15.77 -12.48
CA GLN A 212 -3.40 -15.73 -13.75
C GLN A 212 -2.00 -16.37 -13.64
N LEU A 213 -1.25 -16.11 -12.56
CA LEU A 213 0.06 -16.73 -12.33
C LEU A 213 -0.03 -18.26 -12.20
N PHE A 214 -1.07 -18.79 -11.54
CA PHE A 214 -1.29 -20.23 -11.47
C PHE A 214 -1.57 -20.84 -12.85
N GLN A 215 -2.33 -20.14 -13.70
CA GLN A 215 -2.57 -20.55 -15.10
C GLN A 215 -1.25 -20.53 -15.89
N GLU A 216 -0.43 -19.48 -15.79
CA GLU A 216 0.88 -19.38 -16.43
C GLU A 216 1.85 -20.47 -15.94
N GLU A 217 1.77 -20.86 -14.65
CA GLU A 217 2.54 -21.94 -14.03
C GLU A 217 1.96 -23.33 -14.31
N ARG A 218 0.80 -23.43 -14.97
CA ARG A 218 0.05 -24.69 -15.21
C ARG A 218 -0.24 -25.46 -13.92
N LYS A 219 -0.59 -24.74 -12.85
CA LYS A 219 -0.95 -25.29 -11.55
C LYS A 219 -2.44 -25.08 -11.27
N ALA A 220 -3.03 -25.98 -10.48
CA ALA A 220 -4.41 -25.82 -10.01
C ALA A 220 -4.51 -24.61 -9.06
N TYR A 221 -5.40 -23.68 -9.39
CA TYR A 221 -5.71 -22.56 -8.50
C TYR A 221 -6.70 -22.99 -7.43
N ARG A 222 -6.31 -22.87 -6.19
CA ARG A 222 -7.13 -23.21 -5.00
C ARG A 222 -7.12 -22.01 -4.06
N PRO A 223 -8.03 -21.04 -4.27
CA PRO A 223 -8.07 -19.79 -3.50
C PRO A 223 -8.28 -20.03 -2.00
N GLU A 224 -8.97 -21.10 -1.61
CA GLU A 224 -9.22 -21.47 -0.22
C GLU A 224 -7.96 -21.86 0.57
N LEU A 225 -6.87 -22.18 -0.12
CA LEU A 225 -5.55 -22.48 0.47
C LEU A 225 -4.61 -21.28 0.49
N LEU A 226 -5.04 -20.14 -0.05
CA LEU A 226 -4.26 -18.91 -0.11
C LEU A 226 -4.75 -17.92 0.95
N MET A 227 -3.92 -16.92 1.25
CA MET A 227 -4.42 -15.77 2.02
C MET A 227 -5.50 -15.06 1.22
N GLN A 228 -6.48 -14.49 1.93
CA GLN A 228 -7.44 -13.60 1.30
C GLN A 228 -6.90 -12.16 1.28
N PRO A 229 -7.27 -11.31 0.32
CA PRO A 229 -6.90 -9.91 0.31
C PRO A 229 -7.24 -9.19 1.62
N GLU A 230 -8.33 -9.60 2.26
CA GLU A 230 -8.83 -9.08 3.53
C GLU A 230 -7.91 -9.38 4.71
N ASP A 231 -7.17 -10.51 4.68
CA ASP A 231 -6.17 -10.84 5.71
C ASP A 231 -5.03 -9.81 5.70
N VAL A 232 -4.57 -9.45 4.50
CA VAL A 232 -3.53 -8.42 4.33
C VAL A 232 -4.06 -7.05 4.73
N ALA A 233 -5.29 -6.71 4.33
CA ALA A 233 -5.93 -5.45 4.68
C ALA A 233 -6.11 -5.29 6.20
N ALA A 234 -6.51 -6.34 6.89
CA ALA A 234 -6.67 -6.35 8.35
C ALA A 234 -5.34 -6.04 9.06
N MET A 235 -4.22 -6.66 8.62
CA MET A 235 -2.89 -6.40 9.17
C MET A 235 -2.42 -4.97 8.92
N VAL A 236 -2.64 -4.44 7.71
CA VAL A 236 -2.30 -3.05 7.36
C VAL A 236 -3.08 -2.08 8.24
N VAL A 237 -4.41 -2.23 8.33
CA VAL A 237 -5.24 -1.37 9.16
C VAL A 237 -4.85 -1.45 10.64
N HIS A 238 -4.49 -2.64 11.13
CA HIS A 238 -4.02 -2.79 12.51
C HIS A 238 -2.72 -2.01 12.74
N ALA A 239 -1.73 -2.15 11.85
CA ALA A 239 -0.46 -1.44 11.93
C ALA A 239 -0.63 0.09 11.88
N LEU A 240 -1.50 0.58 10.98
CA LEU A 240 -1.79 2.01 10.86
C LEU A 240 -2.42 2.61 12.14
N LYS A 241 -3.15 1.80 12.89
CA LYS A 241 -3.81 2.19 14.15
C LYS A 241 -2.91 2.10 15.38
N MET A 242 -1.70 1.58 15.27
CA MET A 242 -0.78 1.51 16.40
C MET A 242 -0.48 2.90 16.98
N PRO A 243 -0.28 3.01 18.31
CA PRO A 243 0.08 4.28 18.96
C PRO A 243 1.30 4.92 18.31
N ARG A 244 1.39 6.25 18.40
CA ARG A 244 2.53 7.01 17.84
C ARG A 244 3.84 6.81 18.63
N THR A 245 3.80 6.06 19.71
CA THR A 245 4.97 5.66 20.49
C THR A 245 5.75 4.51 19.85
N CYS A 246 5.19 3.87 18.80
CA CYS A 246 5.87 2.80 18.07
C CYS A 246 5.65 2.93 16.57
N GLU A 247 6.51 2.30 15.80
CA GLU A 247 6.42 2.13 14.37
C GLU A 247 6.48 0.64 14.03
N VAL A 248 5.51 0.15 13.24
CA VAL A 248 5.60 -1.18 12.63
C VAL A 248 6.34 -1.01 11.31
N THR A 249 7.56 -1.52 11.23
CA THR A 249 8.45 -1.32 10.08
C THR A 249 8.26 -2.37 8.99
N GLU A 250 8.04 -3.63 9.38
CA GLU A 250 7.88 -4.74 8.44
C GLU A 250 6.80 -5.72 8.92
N ILE A 251 6.02 -6.24 7.98
CA ILE A 251 5.09 -7.36 8.20
C ILE A 251 5.34 -8.41 7.13
N SER A 252 5.74 -9.62 7.54
CA SER A 252 5.81 -10.79 6.67
C SER A 252 4.65 -11.71 6.98
N ILE A 253 3.78 -11.95 5.98
CA ILE A 253 2.59 -12.77 6.12
C ILE A 253 2.48 -13.76 4.94
N ARG A 254 2.11 -15.00 5.20
CA ARG A 254 2.02 -16.06 4.20
C ARG A 254 0.85 -16.99 4.49
N PRO A 255 0.37 -17.77 3.48
CA PRO A 255 -0.60 -18.83 3.73
C PRO A 255 -0.12 -19.78 4.84
N LEU A 256 -1.07 -20.25 5.64
CA LEU A 256 -0.78 -21.20 6.74
C LEU A 256 -0.13 -22.48 6.20
N PHE A 257 -0.67 -23.00 5.10
CA PHE A 257 -0.15 -24.18 4.43
C PHE A 257 0.61 -23.82 3.15
N LYS A 258 1.79 -24.42 2.97
CA LYS A 258 2.54 -24.35 1.71
C LYS A 258 2.03 -25.46 0.80
N SER A 259 1.05 -25.18 -0.02
CA SER A 259 0.42 -26.14 -0.94
C SER A 259 0.75 -25.89 -2.42
N TYR A 260 1.88 -25.20 -2.71
CA TYR A 260 2.25 -24.80 -4.08
C TYR A 260 3.77 -24.88 -4.32
#